data_233782717dd0063c828195aeb6a834ae
#
_entry.id   233782717dd0063c828195aeb6a834ae
#
_cell.length_a   1.000
_cell.length_b   1.000
_cell.length_c   1.000
_cell.angle_alpha   90.00
_cell.angle_beta   90.00
_cell.angle_gamma   90.00
#
_symmetry.space_group_name_H-M   'P 1'
#
loop_
_entity.id
_entity.type
_entity.pdbx_description
1 polymer ?
#
loop_
_entity_poly.entity_id
_entity_poly.type
_entity_poly.pdbx_seq_one_letter_code
_entity_poly.pdbx_strand_id
1 'polypeptide(L)'
;MKRRSLFTLTGLGLLGTAGLAACSGGKPAGEGSMSASKLETLRVHVPTTLAFMAPMASFGTFGKLDGLVGKTDVQNWASVDVMKSLVVGGETDLVATPSYAAANLFNKGLPIRLVAMTVWGMLYILGPEGSSAQGIEGLKGKKVGVPLPNNMPDLVFRYLMTQSGIPLEGGAEGIEVVPYDQAPELVKALMSGQVEYAVLPEHVATVAQNQAKQSGKNLDRTANLQEVWAKVTGGQARFPMAGVVMPQKLVDSNQALVAGVLNELEEAVAKVNALDEKAVAAITAKTEVPEAVVKNVIPRLQLEMVPAQKAKTELEDFYTRLTTLSPDIVGGKMPADDFYLADPR
;
A
#
# COMPACT_ATOMS: atom_id res chain seq x y z
N MET A 1 -38.17 -39.94 -34.43
CA MET A 1 -37.57 -41.23 -34.85
C MET A 1 -36.57 -41.62 -33.77
N LYS A 2 -36.95 -42.56 -32.86
CA LYS A 2 -36.58 -44.00 -32.73
C LYS A 2 -35.04 -44.15 -32.73
N ARG A 3 -34.35 -44.75 -31.72
CA ARG A 3 -34.55 -45.92 -30.81
C ARG A 3 -33.48 -45.84 -29.73
N ARG A 4 -33.68 -45.97 -28.45
CA ARG A 4 -33.80 -47.18 -27.57
C ARG A 4 -32.82 -48.31 -27.89
N SER A 5 -31.94 -48.62 -26.91
CA SER A 5 -31.70 -50.00 -26.41
C SER A 5 -31.02 -49.98 -25.08
N LEU A 6 -31.70 -50.53 -24.15
CA LEU A 6 -31.40 -51.20 -22.89
C LEU A 6 -30.56 -52.48 -23.12
N PHE A 7 -29.67 -52.82 -22.20
CA PHE A 7 -29.43 -54.25 -21.80
C PHE A 7 -29.00 -54.31 -20.34
N THR A 8 -29.80 -55.03 -19.60
CA THR A 8 -29.63 -55.60 -18.26
C THR A 8 -28.96 -56.98 -18.35
N LEU A 9 -28.26 -57.41 -17.29
CA LEU A 9 -28.40 -58.69 -16.50
C LEU A 9 -27.10 -59.04 -15.80
N THR A 10 -27.09 -59.04 -14.48
CA THR A 10 -27.21 -60.18 -13.51
C THR A 10 -26.05 -61.18 -13.49
N GLY A 11 -25.46 -61.38 -12.32
CA GLY A 11 -24.59 -62.50 -11.96
C GLY A 11 -24.30 -62.54 -10.46
N LEU A 12 -25.02 -63.40 -9.75
CA LEU A 12 -24.92 -63.81 -8.32
C LEU A 12 -23.72 -64.75 -8.09
N GLY A 13 -23.22 -64.81 -6.84
CA GLY A 13 -22.41 -65.94 -6.33
C GLY A 13 -21.48 -65.55 -5.19
N LEU A 14 -21.82 -65.71 -4.00
CA LEU A 14 -21.79 -66.63 -2.91
C LEU A 14 -20.43 -66.82 -2.20
N LEU A 15 -20.46 -66.47 -0.88
CA LEU A 15 -19.98 -67.09 0.34
C LEU A 15 -18.57 -67.66 0.45
N GLY A 16 -17.88 -67.21 1.55
CA GLY A 16 -16.72 -67.95 2.11
C GLY A 16 -16.10 -67.22 3.32
N THR A 17 -16.67 -67.50 4.50
CA THR A 17 -16.12 -67.83 5.84
C THR A 17 -15.01 -67.04 6.50
N ALA A 18 -15.34 -66.51 7.64
CA ALA A 18 -14.68 -66.32 8.94
C ALA A 18 -13.19 -66.61 9.12
N GLY A 19 -12.51 -65.58 9.71
CA GLY A 19 -11.23 -65.69 10.39
C GLY A 19 -11.10 -64.65 11.46
N LEU A 20 -11.38 -64.93 12.70
CA LEU A 20 -11.03 -64.13 13.87
C LEU A 20 -9.53 -64.25 14.14
N ALA A 21 -8.84 -63.16 14.31
CA ALA A 21 -7.71 -63.05 15.27
C ALA A 21 -7.15 -61.66 15.46
N ALA A 22 -7.11 -61.29 16.71
CA ALA A 22 -6.09 -60.53 17.42
C ALA A 22 -6.02 -59.00 17.29
N CYS A 23 -6.38 -58.40 18.41
CA CYS A 23 -6.01 -57.05 18.87
C CYS A 23 -4.50 -56.81 18.81
N SER A 24 -4.07 -55.75 18.20
CA SER A 24 -2.86 -55.07 18.60
C SER A 24 -3.04 -53.55 18.38
N GLY A 25 -2.73 -52.79 19.43
CA GLY A 25 -2.97 -51.36 19.56
C GLY A 25 -2.42 -50.54 18.41
N GLY A 26 -3.33 -49.99 17.65
CA GLY A 26 -3.02 -48.89 16.73
C GLY A 26 -2.96 -47.59 17.50
N LYS A 27 -1.79 -46.98 17.55
CA LYS A 27 -1.62 -45.55 17.90
C LYS A 27 -2.64 -44.74 17.11
N PRO A 28 -3.20 -43.64 17.68
CA PRO A 28 -3.99 -42.72 16.91
C PRO A 28 -3.10 -42.18 15.77
N ALA A 29 -3.61 -42.31 14.56
CA ALA A 29 -2.99 -41.69 13.39
C ALA A 29 -2.82 -40.20 13.71
N GLY A 30 -1.59 -39.75 13.68
CA GLY A 30 -1.25 -38.36 13.89
C GLY A 30 -2.07 -37.49 12.94
N GLU A 31 -2.52 -36.38 13.47
CA GLU A 31 -3.06 -35.26 12.69
C GLU A 31 -2.15 -35.07 11.49
N GLY A 32 -2.67 -35.36 10.32
CA GLY A 32 -1.99 -35.03 9.07
C GLY A 32 -1.82 -33.54 9.02
N SER A 33 -0.63 -33.08 9.35
CA SER A 33 -0.16 -31.76 9.00
C SER A 33 -0.45 -31.62 7.51
N MET A 34 -1.46 -30.82 7.16
CA MET A 34 -1.64 -30.36 5.78
C MET A 34 -0.40 -29.53 5.46
N SER A 35 0.61 -30.17 4.88
CA SER A 35 1.75 -29.48 4.31
C SER A 35 1.19 -28.49 3.30
N ALA A 36 1.20 -27.20 3.66
CA ALA A 36 0.81 -26.15 2.74
C ALA A 36 1.68 -26.32 1.48
N SER A 37 1.04 -26.52 0.33
CA SER A 37 1.77 -26.73 -0.92
C SER A 37 2.62 -25.50 -1.20
N LYS A 38 3.92 -25.71 -1.43
CA LYS A 38 4.85 -24.64 -1.80
C LYS A 38 4.32 -23.92 -3.03
N LEU A 39 4.19 -22.58 -2.94
CA LEU A 39 3.84 -21.75 -4.07
C LEU A 39 5.03 -21.68 -5.05
N GLU A 40 4.83 -22.01 -6.32
CA GLU A 40 5.90 -21.97 -7.32
C GLU A 40 6.44 -20.54 -7.51
N THR A 41 5.54 -19.58 -7.68
CA THR A 41 5.87 -18.17 -7.85
C THR A 41 4.92 -17.32 -7.01
N LEU A 42 5.46 -16.45 -6.18
CA LEU A 42 4.73 -15.37 -5.51
C LEU A 42 4.76 -14.13 -6.41
N ARG A 43 3.61 -13.80 -6.99
CA ARG A 43 3.46 -12.67 -7.92
C ARG A 43 3.11 -11.42 -7.11
N VAL A 44 4.01 -10.46 -7.12
CA VAL A 44 3.93 -9.21 -6.35
C VAL A 44 3.76 -8.04 -7.31
N HIS A 45 2.73 -7.23 -7.10
CA HIS A 45 2.48 -6.06 -7.93
C HIS A 45 2.55 -4.77 -7.11
N VAL A 46 3.30 -3.79 -7.60
CA VAL A 46 3.64 -2.55 -6.88
C VAL A 46 3.48 -1.36 -7.84
N PRO A 47 2.95 -0.19 -7.40
CA PRO A 47 2.99 1.01 -8.24
C PRO A 47 4.43 1.53 -8.36
N THR A 48 4.71 2.27 -9.41
CA THR A 48 6.06 2.81 -9.68
C THR A 48 6.55 3.86 -8.68
N THR A 49 5.69 4.33 -7.78
CA THR A 49 6.02 5.33 -6.75
C THR A 49 7.07 4.80 -5.78
N LEU A 50 8.16 5.55 -5.57
CA LEU A 50 9.31 5.12 -4.76
C LEU A 50 8.91 4.65 -3.35
N ALA A 51 8.00 5.35 -2.67
CA ALA A 51 7.58 5.00 -1.32
C ALA A 51 6.94 3.59 -1.23
N PHE A 52 6.20 3.18 -2.25
CA PHE A 52 5.61 1.84 -2.33
C PHE A 52 6.63 0.79 -2.76
N MET A 53 7.51 1.18 -3.71
CA MET A 53 8.55 0.29 -4.22
C MET A 53 9.65 0.03 -3.18
N ALA A 54 9.96 0.98 -2.30
CA ALA A 54 11.07 0.86 -1.38
C ALA A 54 11.02 -0.43 -0.53
N PRO A 55 9.94 -0.78 0.18
CA PRO A 55 9.86 -2.03 0.93
C PRO A 55 9.71 -3.27 0.05
N MET A 56 9.38 -3.11 -1.24
CA MET A 56 9.05 -4.22 -2.13
C MET A 56 10.16 -4.56 -3.13
N ALA A 57 11.11 -3.65 -3.38
CA ALA A 57 12.15 -3.83 -4.39
C ALA A 57 13.07 -5.05 -4.14
N SER A 58 13.37 -5.31 -2.86
CA SER A 58 14.16 -6.46 -2.41
C SER A 58 13.32 -7.54 -1.71
N PHE A 59 11.99 -7.43 -1.76
CA PHE A 59 11.07 -8.39 -1.16
C PHE A 59 11.26 -9.79 -1.76
N GLY A 60 11.31 -10.81 -0.91
CA GLY A 60 11.57 -12.19 -1.32
C GLY A 60 13.06 -12.57 -1.35
N THR A 61 13.96 -11.69 -0.86
CA THR A 61 15.41 -11.97 -0.84
C THR A 61 16.00 -12.17 0.56
N PHE A 62 15.18 -12.05 1.61
CA PHE A 62 15.65 -12.11 3.01
C PHE A 62 15.46 -13.50 3.65
N GLY A 63 15.02 -14.49 2.88
CA GLY A 63 14.92 -15.89 3.32
C GLY A 63 13.70 -16.22 4.18
N LYS A 64 12.82 -15.27 4.46
CA LYS A 64 11.61 -15.55 5.27
C LYS A 64 10.52 -16.31 4.49
N LEU A 65 10.70 -16.42 3.19
CA LEU A 65 9.82 -17.18 2.29
C LEU A 65 10.41 -18.54 1.87
N ASP A 66 11.58 -18.91 2.41
CA ASP A 66 12.25 -20.17 2.08
C ASP A 66 11.35 -21.38 2.45
N GLY A 67 11.26 -22.33 1.54
CA GLY A 67 10.38 -23.48 1.70
C GLY A 67 8.88 -23.20 1.40
N LEU A 68 8.43 -21.96 1.46
CA LEU A 68 7.05 -21.55 1.19
C LEU A 68 6.82 -21.15 -0.27
N VAL A 69 7.84 -20.53 -0.88
CA VAL A 69 7.80 -20.00 -2.24
C VAL A 69 9.00 -20.49 -3.05
N GLY A 70 8.81 -20.78 -4.34
CA GLY A 70 9.88 -21.14 -5.26
C GLY A 70 10.68 -19.92 -5.72
N LYS A 71 9.99 -18.88 -6.12
CA LYS A 71 10.54 -17.56 -6.47
C LYS A 71 9.54 -16.45 -6.21
N THR A 72 10.06 -15.23 -6.01
CA THR A 72 9.26 -14.00 -5.95
C THR A 72 9.44 -13.22 -7.25
N ASP A 73 8.33 -12.74 -7.83
CA ASP A 73 8.31 -11.94 -9.05
C ASP A 73 7.64 -10.60 -8.76
N VAL A 74 8.43 -9.52 -8.73
CA VAL A 74 7.98 -8.16 -8.44
C VAL A 74 7.82 -7.39 -9.74
N GLN A 75 6.58 -7.02 -10.05
CA GLN A 75 6.16 -6.30 -11.24
C GLN A 75 5.46 -4.98 -10.89
N ASN A 76 5.40 -4.06 -11.85
CA ASN A 76 4.69 -2.80 -11.68
C ASN A 76 3.25 -2.88 -12.20
N TRP A 77 2.34 -2.17 -11.53
CA TRP A 77 1.01 -1.87 -12.06
C TRP A 77 0.84 -0.36 -12.29
N ALA A 78 0.06 -0.03 -13.33
CA ALA A 78 -0.05 1.36 -13.82
C ALA A 78 -1.27 2.12 -13.28
N SER A 79 -2.37 1.42 -12.93
CA SER A 79 -3.61 2.04 -12.44
C SER A 79 -4.38 1.12 -11.51
N VAL A 80 -5.28 1.69 -10.70
CA VAL A 80 -6.17 0.92 -9.80
C VAL A 80 -7.04 -0.07 -10.58
N ASP A 81 -7.43 0.26 -11.80
CA ASP A 81 -8.22 -0.65 -12.64
C ASP A 81 -7.39 -1.86 -13.09
N VAL A 82 -6.12 -1.66 -13.43
CA VAL A 82 -5.17 -2.77 -13.71
C VAL A 82 -5.01 -3.64 -12.47
N MET A 83 -4.79 -3.04 -11.30
CA MET A 83 -4.69 -3.78 -10.03
C MET A 83 -5.96 -4.63 -9.77
N LYS A 84 -7.15 -4.05 -9.94
CA LYS A 84 -8.43 -4.76 -9.82
C LYS A 84 -8.50 -5.96 -10.76
N SER A 85 -8.11 -5.78 -12.02
CA SER A 85 -8.12 -6.84 -13.03
C SER A 85 -7.18 -7.98 -12.67
N LEU A 86 -5.97 -7.67 -12.18
CA LEU A 86 -4.99 -8.66 -11.71
C LEU A 86 -5.54 -9.50 -10.53
N VAL A 87 -6.21 -8.86 -9.56
CA VAL A 87 -6.82 -9.57 -8.42
C VAL A 87 -7.98 -10.46 -8.88
N VAL A 88 -8.91 -9.92 -9.68
CA VAL A 88 -10.07 -10.66 -10.18
C VAL A 88 -9.66 -11.83 -11.10
N GLY A 89 -8.65 -11.61 -11.93
CA GLY A 89 -8.08 -12.64 -12.82
C GLY A 89 -7.24 -13.70 -12.09
N GLY A 90 -6.96 -13.52 -10.80
CA GLY A 90 -6.08 -14.41 -10.05
C GLY A 90 -4.63 -14.36 -10.54
N GLU A 91 -4.20 -13.22 -11.07
CA GLU A 91 -2.87 -13.01 -11.65
C GLU A 91 -1.88 -12.37 -10.66
N THR A 92 -2.32 -12.10 -9.43
CA THR A 92 -1.50 -11.51 -8.37
C THR A 92 -1.74 -12.20 -7.03
N ASP A 93 -0.72 -12.27 -6.20
CA ASP A 93 -0.73 -12.90 -4.88
C ASP A 93 -0.51 -11.88 -3.76
N LEU A 94 0.21 -10.79 -4.05
CA LEU A 94 0.47 -9.68 -3.14
C LEU A 94 0.48 -8.37 -3.90
N VAL A 95 -0.24 -7.35 -3.41
CA VAL A 95 -0.31 -6.04 -4.05
C VAL A 95 -0.03 -4.93 -3.06
N ALA A 96 0.94 -4.07 -3.37
CA ALA A 96 1.11 -2.81 -2.67
C ALA A 96 0.13 -1.77 -3.24
N THR A 97 -0.61 -1.08 -2.37
CA THR A 97 -1.70 -0.18 -2.78
C THR A 97 -1.95 0.93 -1.74
N PRO A 98 -2.49 2.09 -2.14
CA PRO A 98 -3.00 3.06 -1.17
C PRO A 98 -4.06 2.43 -0.26
N SER A 99 -3.99 2.73 1.04
CA SER A 99 -4.88 2.13 2.05
C SER A 99 -6.36 2.35 1.74
N TYR A 100 -6.72 3.58 1.37
CA TYR A 100 -8.10 3.94 1.01
C TYR A 100 -8.59 3.23 -0.26
N ALA A 101 -7.70 2.98 -1.24
CA ALA A 101 -8.06 2.27 -2.46
C ALA A 101 -8.34 0.79 -2.17
N ALA A 102 -7.54 0.17 -1.28
CA ALA A 102 -7.80 -1.19 -0.81
C ALA A 102 -9.17 -1.27 -0.11
N ALA A 103 -9.47 -0.35 0.80
CA ALA A 103 -10.74 -0.27 1.50
C ALA A 103 -11.92 -0.07 0.53
N ASN A 104 -11.78 0.82 -0.46
CA ASN A 104 -12.78 1.05 -1.50
C ASN A 104 -13.08 -0.22 -2.31
N LEU A 105 -12.04 -0.91 -2.76
CA LEU A 105 -12.20 -2.14 -3.55
C LEU A 105 -12.80 -3.27 -2.74
N PHE A 106 -12.38 -3.44 -1.48
CA PHE A 106 -12.98 -4.40 -0.55
C PHE A 106 -14.47 -4.12 -0.36
N ASN A 107 -14.85 -2.88 -0.08
CA ASN A 107 -16.25 -2.47 0.10
C ASN A 107 -17.10 -2.64 -1.16
N LYS A 108 -16.47 -2.60 -2.34
CA LYS A 108 -17.10 -2.94 -3.64
C LYS A 108 -17.10 -4.44 -3.95
N GLY A 109 -16.73 -5.28 -2.99
CA GLY A 109 -16.82 -6.73 -3.09
C GLY A 109 -15.59 -7.43 -3.68
N LEU A 110 -14.44 -6.73 -3.84
CA LEU A 110 -13.20 -7.40 -4.23
C LEU A 110 -12.71 -8.29 -3.08
N PRO A 111 -12.49 -9.60 -3.28
CA PRO A 111 -12.12 -10.53 -2.22
C PRO A 111 -10.63 -10.41 -1.86
N ILE A 112 -10.28 -9.37 -1.13
CA ILE A 112 -8.93 -9.06 -0.64
C ILE A 112 -8.93 -8.86 0.87
N ARG A 113 -7.74 -9.03 1.48
CA ARG A 113 -7.47 -8.69 2.88
C ARG A 113 -6.28 -7.76 2.94
N LEU A 114 -6.37 -6.73 3.77
CA LEU A 114 -5.20 -5.90 4.12
C LEU A 114 -4.32 -6.72 5.07
N VAL A 115 -3.06 -6.91 4.69
CA VAL A 115 -2.09 -7.73 5.44
C VAL A 115 -1.28 -6.88 6.40
N ALA A 116 -0.73 -5.77 5.89
CA ALA A 116 0.05 -4.83 6.68
C ALA A 116 0.05 -3.44 6.05
N MET A 117 0.29 -2.44 6.87
CA MET A 117 0.69 -1.10 6.43
C MET A 117 2.22 -1.05 6.33
N THR A 118 2.73 -0.28 5.36
CA THR A 118 4.18 -0.15 5.11
C THR A 118 4.64 1.30 4.95
N VAL A 119 3.73 2.24 4.62
CA VAL A 119 4.04 3.66 4.40
C VAL A 119 3.11 4.52 5.24
N TRP A 120 3.69 5.36 6.11
CA TRP A 120 2.95 6.18 7.07
C TRP A 120 3.08 7.68 6.84
N GLY A 121 3.87 8.09 5.86
CA GLY A 121 4.00 9.49 5.50
C GLY A 121 4.94 9.70 4.32
N MET A 122 4.57 10.62 3.46
CA MET A 122 5.40 11.02 2.32
C MET A 122 4.94 12.33 1.67
N LEU A 123 4.04 13.10 2.31
CA LEU A 123 3.51 14.33 1.70
C LEU A 123 4.15 15.57 2.31
N TYR A 124 4.60 16.45 1.42
CA TYR A 124 5.26 17.72 1.76
C TYR A 124 4.69 18.84 0.93
N ILE A 125 4.78 20.07 1.44
CA ILE A 125 4.54 21.27 0.66
C ILE A 125 5.91 21.86 0.32
N LEU A 126 6.18 22.03 -0.96
CA LEU A 126 7.30 22.83 -1.45
C LEU A 126 6.87 24.27 -1.70
N GLY A 127 7.78 25.22 -1.47
CA GLY A 127 7.59 26.63 -1.73
C GLY A 127 8.93 27.33 -1.98
N PRO A 128 8.92 28.67 -2.11
CA PRO A 128 10.13 29.43 -2.34
C PRO A 128 11.09 29.37 -1.13
N GLU A 129 12.35 29.72 -1.37
CA GLU A 129 13.37 29.83 -0.33
C GLU A 129 12.90 30.70 0.85
N GLY A 130 13.12 30.25 2.07
CA GLY A 130 12.69 30.92 3.30
C GLY A 130 11.25 30.60 3.74
N SER A 131 10.45 29.90 2.92
CA SER A 131 9.05 29.60 3.24
C SER A 131 8.89 28.61 4.41
N SER A 132 9.90 27.79 4.70
CA SER A 132 9.91 26.86 5.82
C SER A 132 9.71 27.52 7.18
N ALA A 133 10.16 28.76 7.34
CA ALA A 133 10.00 29.53 8.58
C ALA A 133 8.53 29.89 8.89
N GLN A 134 7.68 29.96 7.87
CA GLN A 134 6.26 30.34 8.01
C GLN A 134 5.33 29.13 8.10
N GLY A 135 5.78 27.96 7.61
CA GLY A 135 4.96 26.76 7.56
C GLY A 135 3.67 26.96 6.77
N ILE A 136 2.55 26.35 7.23
CA ILE A 136 1.25 26.47 6.54
C ILE A 136 0.63 27.88 6.60
N GLU A 137 0.99 28.70 7.57
CA GLU A 137 0.51 30.08 7.65
C GLU A 137 1.00 30.93 6.46
N GLY A 138 2.18 30.62 5.93
CA GLY A 138 2.74 31.27 4.75
C GLY A 138 1.99 30.98 3.45
N LEU A 139 1.02 30.07 3.46
CA LEU A 139 0.19 29.73 2.31
C LEU A 139 -1.00 30.68 2.11
N LYS A 140 -1.32 31.50 3.12
CA LYS A 140 -2.43 32.47 3.04
C LYS A 140 -2.18 33.50 1.93
N GLY A 141 -3.20 33.74 1.12
CA GLY A 141 -3.13 34.61 -0.04
C GLY A 141 -2.37 34.02 -1.24
N LYS A 142 -2.02 32.73 -1.20
CA LYS A 142 -1.16 32.08 -2.19
C LYS A 142 -1.87 31.06 -3.06
N LYS A 143 -1.27 30.79 -4.24
CA LYS A 143 -1.66 29.69 -5.12
C LYS A 143 -0.90 28.43 -4.74
N VAL A 144 -1.64 27.38 -4.35
CA VAL A 144 -1.09 26.09 -3.98
C VAL A 144 -1.54 25.03 -4.97
N GLY A 145 -0.61 24.48 -5.71
CA GLY A 145 -0.88 23.36 -6.60
C GLY A 145 -1.05 22.06 -5.81
N VAL A 146 -2.08 21.28 -6.15
CA VAL A 146 -2.36 20.00 -5.49
C VAL A 146 -2.61 18.93 -6.54
N PRO A 147 -1.90 17.78 -6.48
CA PRO A 147 -2.03 16.72 -7.47
C PRO A 147 -3.20 15.79 -7.14
N LEU A 148 -3.71 15.10 -8.17
CA LEU A 148 -4.70 14.04 -8.07
C LEU A 148 -6.00 14.50 -7.38
N PRO A 149 -6.79 15.40 -8.01
CA PRO A 149 -8.02 15.91 -7.43
C PRO A 149 -8.95 14.80 -6.92
N ASN A 150 -9.56 15.00 -5.75
CA ASN A 150 -10.44 14.05 -5.06
C ASN A 150 -9.79 12.71 -4.68
N ASN A 151 -8.46 12.61 -4.75
CA ASN A 151 -7.69 11.50 -4.23
C ASN A 151 -6.98 11.90 -2.91
N MET A 152 -6.33 10.93 -2.28
CA MET A 152 -5.79 11.09 -0.93
C MET A 152 -4.87 12.32 -0.76
N PRO A 153 -3.93 12.67 -1.64
CA PRO A 153 -3.11 13.87 -1.45
C PRO A 153 -3.93 15.17 -1.36
N ASP A 154 -4.92 15.32 -2.22
CA ASP A 154 -5.84 16.45 -2.23
C ASP A 154 -6.73 16.47 -0.98
N LEU A 155 -7.33 15.34 -0.63
CA LEU A 155 -8.23 15.24 0.53
C LEU A 155 -7.48 15.49 1.85
N VAL A 156 -6.28 14.94 2.01
CA VAL A 156 -5.43 15.20 3.18
C VAL A 156 -5.08 16.69 3.27
N PHE A 157 -4.63 17.30 2.18
CA PHE A 157 -4.32 18.72 2.16
C PHE A 157 -5.53 19.57 2.54
N ARG A 158 -6.69 19.34 1.90
CA ARG A 158 -7.94 20.08 2.20
C ARG A 158 -8.37 19.88 3.64
N TYR A 159 -8.36 18.66 4.14
CA TYR A 159 -8.69 18.37 5.52
C TYR A 159 -7.80 19.16 6.48
N LEU A 160 -6.49 19.10 6.28
CA LEU A 160 -5.52 19.76 7.16
C LEU A 160 -5.66 21.30 7.14
N MET A 161 -5.83 21.89 5.96
CA MET A 161 -6.01 23.36 5.87
C MET A 161 -7.32 23.80 6.51
N THR A 162 -8.43 23.11 6.26
CA THR A 162 -9.72 23.40 6.87
C THR A 162 -9.67 23.28 8.40
N GLN A 163 -9.07 22.21 8.93
CA GLN A 163 -8.92 22.02 10.37
C GLN A 163 -7.94 23.00 11.01
N SER A 164 -7.02 23.56 10.23
CA SER A 164 -6.13 24.63 10.68
C SER A 164 -6.74 26.02 10.56
N GLY A 165 -8.01 26.12 10.16
CA GLY A 165 -8.71 27.41 10.03
C GLY A 165 -8.29 28.23 8.82
N ILE A 166 -7.69 27.62 7.79
CA ILE A 166 -7.26 28.27 6.55
C ILE A 166 -8.31 28.00 5.46
N PRO A 167 -9.05 29.02 4.97
CA PRO A 167 -10.03 28.87 3.90
C PRO A 167 -9.40 28.40 2.58
N LEU A 168 -10.17 27.69 1.75
CA LEU A 168 -9.72 27.14 0.47
C LEU A 168 -10.36 27.85 -0.75
N GLU A 169 -11.05 28.94 -0.52
CA GLU A 169 -11.75 29.75 -1.54
C GLU A 169 -10.91 30.91 -2.06
N GLY A 170 -9.63 30.96 -1.73
CA GLY A 170 -8.75 32.07 -2.07
C GLY A 170 -8.96 33.31 -1.17
N GLY A 171 -8.44 34.48 -1.62
CA GLY A 171 -8.46 35.71 -0.83
C GLY A 171 -7.24 35.83 0.09
N ALA A 172 -7.14 36.96 0.81
CA ALA A 172 -5.94 37.29 1.59
C ALA A 172 -5.67 36.31 2.75
N GLU A 173 -6.70 35.75 3.34
CA GLU A 173 -6.62 34.79 4.47
C GLU A 173 -6.75 33.34 4.03
N GLY A 174 -7.06 33.09 2.75
CA GLY A 174 -7.30 31.76 2.23
C GLY A 174 -6.25 31.32 1.23
N ILE A 175 -6.39 30.11 0.74
CA ILE A 175 -5.53 29.47 -0.26
C ILE A 175 -6.32 29.33 -1.57
N GLU A 176 -5.73 29.72 -2.69
CA GLU A 176 -6.24 29.37 -4.02
C GLU A 176 -5.69 27.99 -4.40
N VAL A 177 -6.53 26.95 -4.29
CA VAL A 177 -6.15 25.58 -4.63
C VAL A 177 -6.24 25.36 -6.14
N VAL A 178 -5.10 25.06 -6.76
CA VAL A 178 -5.00 24.79 -8.20
C VAL A 178 -4.81 23.28 -8.43
N PRO A 179 -5.81 22.56 -9.00
CA PRO A 179 -5.70 21.13 -9.21
C PRO A 179 -4.81 20.78 -10.40
N TYR A 180 -4.08 19.67 -10.29
CA TYR A 180 -3.27 19.05 -11.34
C TYR A 180 -3.54 17.54 -11.39
N ASP A 181 -3.68 16.99 -12.59
CA ASP A 181 -3.96 15.54 -12.72
C ASP A 181 -2.74 14.70 -12.31
N GLN A 182 -1.52 15.22 -12.52
CA GLN A 182 -0.29 14.49 -12.27
C GLN A 182 0.78 15.37 -11.60
N ALA A 183 1.57 14.76 -10.71
CA ALA A 183 2.66 15.46 -10.02
C ALA A 183 3.75 16.05 -10.95
N PRO A 184 4.15 15.44 -12.07
CA PRO A 184 5.10 16.05 -13.00
C PRO A 184 4.62 17.37 -13.64
N GLU A 185 3.32 17.50 -13.90
CA GLU A 185 2.73 18.76 -14.40
C GLU A 185 2.77 19.84 -13.33
N LEU A 186 2.44 19.47 -12.09
CA LEU A 186 2.54 20.36 -10.95
C LEU A 186 3.97 20.86 -10.73
N VAL A 187 4.99 19.99 -10.86
CA VAL A 187 6.40 20.41 -10.77
C VAL A 187 6.74 21.44 -11.83
N LYS A 188 6.28 21.28 -13.09
CA LYS A 188 6.48 22.28 -14.15
C LYS A 188 5.81 23.62 -13.80
N ALA A 189 4.60 23.57 -13.26
CA ALA A 189 3.87 24.77 -12.84
C ALA A 189 4.58 25.50 -11.67
N LEU A 190 5.11 24.77 -10.70
CA LEU A 190 5.92 25.31 -9.62
C LEU A 190 7.21 25.97 -10.16
N MET A 191 7.93 25.29 -11.05
CA MET A 191 9.17 25.80 -11.64
C MET A 191 8.96 27.03 -12.50
N SER A 192 7.82 27.14 -13.19
CA SER A 192 7.44 28.31 -14.02
C SER A 192 6.82 29.45 -13.22
N GLY A 193 6.48 29.25 -11.94
CA GLY A 193 5.81 30.24 -11.09
C GLY A 193 4.31 30.41 -11.35
N GLN A 194 3.67 29.45 -12.02
CA GLN A 194 2.20 29.40 -12.15
C GLN A 194 1.51 29.13 -10.81
N VAL A 195 2.17 28.36 -9.94
CA VAL A 195 1.85 28.23 -8.53
C VAL A 195 3.08 28.57 -7.69
N GLU A 196 2.86 29.11 -6.50
CA GLU A 196 3.96 29.46 -5.58
C GLU A 196 4.35 28.29 -4.69
N TYR A 197 3.39 27.42 -4.40
CA TYR A 197 3.54 26.23 -3.55
C TYR A 197 2.97 24.99 -4.22
N ALA A 198 3.51 23.82 -3.87
CA ALA A 198 3.06 22.56 -4.41
C ALA A 198 3.02 21.46 -3.33
N VAL A 199 1.90 20.75 -3.23
CA VAL A 199 1.79 19.52 -2.44
C VAL A 199 2.38 18.37 -3.26
N LEU A 200 3.43 17.72 -2.76
CA LEU A 200 4.15 16.70 -3.50
C LEU A 200 4.52 15.49 -2.62
N PRO A 201 4.52 14.28 -3.19
CA PRO A 201 5.19 13.15 -2.56
C PRO A 201 6.70 13.40 -2.43
N GLU A 202 7.32 12.89 -1.37
CA GLU A 202 8.72 13.15 -0.99
C GLU A 202 9.72 13.00 -2.15
N HIS A 203 9.65 11.89 -2.90
CA HIS A 203 10.57 11.65 -4.00
C HIS A 203 10.43 12.69 -5.12
N VAL A 204 9.20 13.13 -5.42
CA VAL A 204 8.93 14.20 -6.40
C VAL A 204 9.42 15.54 -5.86
N ALA A 205 9.20 15.81 -4.57
CA ALA A 205 9.70 17.01 -3.90
C ALA A 205 11.23 17.10 -3.96
N THR A 206 11.94 16.00 -3.69
CA THR A 206 13.41 15.95 -3.80
C THR A 206 13.89 16.17 -5.23
N VAL A 207 13.24 15.56 -6.22
CA VAL A 207 13.57 15.79 -7.64
C VAL A 207 13.33 17.24 -8.03
N ALA A 208 12.21 17.83 -7.64
CA ALA A 208 11.89 19.23 -7.90
C ALA A 208 12.93 20.20 -7.28
N GLN A 209 13.37 19.95 -6.04
CA GLN A 209 14.44 20.72 -5.40
C GLN A 209 15.77 20.63 -6.15
N ASN A 210 16.13 19.42 -6.64
CA ASN A 210 17.35 19.24 -7.42
C ASN A 210 17.27 19.98 -8.77
N GLN A 211 16.14 19.93 -9.46
CA GLN A 211 15.91 20.67 -10.70
C GLN A 211 15.95 22.20 -10.48
N ALA A 212 15.36 22.68 -9.39
CA ALA A 212 15.40 24.09 -9.02
C ALA A 212 16.84 24.57 -8.82
N LYS A 213 17.66 23.81 -8.07
CA LYS A 213 19.09 24.13 -7.86
C LYS A 213 19.87 24.18 -9.17
N GLN A 214 19.63 23.26 -10.10
CA GLN A 214 20.27 23.28 -11.42
C GLN A 214 19.89 24.52 -12.25
N SER A 215 18.73 25.11 -11.96
CA SER A 215 18.22 26.34 -12.60
C SER A 215 18.55 27.58 -11.80
N GLY A 216 19.42 27.52 -10.78
CA GLY A 216 19.80 28.65 -9.94
C GLY A 216 18.70 29.13 -8.98
N LYS A 217 17.69 28.27 -8.70
CA LYS A 217 16.60 28.55 -7.76
C LYS A 217 16.71 27.63 -6.55
N ASN A 218 16.21 28.08 -5.41
CA ASN A 218 16.04 27.23 -4.23
C ASN A 218 14.57 27.07 -3.91
N LEU A 219 14.20 25.86 -3.49
CA LEU A 219 12.88 25.51 -2.98
C LEU A 219 13.04 24.90 -1.59
N ASP A 220 12.22 25.36 -0.65
CA ASP A 220 12.14 24.80 0.70
C ASP A 220 11.02 23.77 0.80
N ARG A 221 11.18 22.82 1.72
CA ARG A 221 10.03 22.10 2.27
C ARG A 221 9.34 23.01 3.27
N THR A 222 8.32 23.71 2.81
CA THR A 222 7.53 24.68 3.58
C THR A 222 6.83 24.01 4.74
N ALA A 223 6.27 22.81 4.52
CA ALA A 223 5.59 22.04 5.56
C ALA A 223 5.69 20.54 5.31
N ASN A 224 5.81 19.80 6.41
CA ASN A 224 5.61 18.36 6.48
C ASN A 224 4.16 18.09 6.85
N LEU A 225 3.35 17.53 5.94
CA LEU A 225 1.91 17.32 6.21
C LEU A 225 1.65 16.29 7.31
N GLN A 226 2.60 15.42 7.61
CA GLN A 226 2.51 14.48 8.73
C GLN A 226 2.59 15.23 10.07
N GLU A 227 3.46 16.23 10.18
CA GLU A 227 3.56 17.09 11.37
C GLU A 227 2.33 17.98 11.54
N VAL A 228 1.78 18.49 10.42
CA VAL A 228 0.51 19.23 10.43
C VAL A 228 -0.62 18.32 10.89
N TRP A 229 -0.64 17.05 10.42
CA TRP A 229 -1.61 16.04 10.86
C TRP A 229 -1.56 15.84 12.38
N ALA A 230 -0.38 15.65 12.97
CA ALA A 230 -0.23 15.50 14.41
C ALA A 230 -0.79 16.70 15.20
N LYS A 231 -0.50 17.93 14.73
CA LYS A 231 -1.01 19.17 15.36
C LYS A 231 -2.53 19.25 15.31
N VAL A 232 -3.12 18.88 14.17
CA VAL A 232 -4.58 18.97 13.94
C VAL A 232 -5.34 17.87 14.69
N THR A 233 -4.79 16.66 14.73
CA THR A 233 -5.49 15.50 15.29
C THR A 233 -5.13 15.20 16.74
N GLY A 234 -4.03 15.75 17.25
CA GLY A 234 -3.45 15.40 18.55
C GLY A 234 -2.78 14.02 18.59
N GLY A 235 -2.63 13.37 17.43
CA GLY A 235 -2.03 12.04 17.27
C GLY A 235 -0.55 12.06 16.92
N GLN A 236 -0.08 10.97 16.34
CA GLN A 236 1.31 10.86 15.85
C GLN A 236 1.48 11.66 14.54
N ALA A 237 2.73 12.07 14.27
CA ALA A 237 3.08 12.78 13.03
C ALA A 237 3.15 11.81 11.84
N ARG A 238 2.06 11.05 11.62
CA ARG A 238 1.91 10.05 10.56
C ARG A 238 0.45 9.83 10.22
N PHE A 239 0.17 9.30 9.05
CA PHE A 239 -1.13 8.78 8.67
C PHE A 239 -0.97 7.60 7.69
N PRO A 240 -1.90 6.62 7.69
CA PRO A 240 -1.71 5.36 6.98
C PRO A 240 -1.93 5.53 5.48
N MET A 241 -0.83 5.70 4.74
CA MET A 241 -0.88 5.99 3.31
C MET A 241 -0.99 4.73 2.45
N ALA A 242 -0.12 3.74 2.69
CA ALA A 242 -0.04 2.57 1.84
C ALA A 242 0.28 1.31 2.63
N GLY A 243 -0.27 0.21 2.15
CA GLY A 243 -0.05 -1.11 2.69
C GLY A 243 -0.04 -2.17 1.59
N VAL A 244 -0.10 -3.41 2.00
CA VAL A 244 -0.16 -4.56 1.11
C VAL A 244 -1.42 -5.37 1.35
N VAL A 245 -2.03 -5.82 0.26
CA VAL A 245 -3.21 -6.70 0.27
C VAL A 245 -2.88 -8.04 -0.38
N MET A 246 -3.57 -9.09 0.06
CA MET A 246 -3.56 -10.42 -0.56
C MET A 246 -4.98 -10.84 -0.93
N PRO A 247 -5.16 -11.66 -1.99
CA PRO A 247 -6.43 -12.29 -2.27
C PRO A 247 -6.91 -13.14 -1.09
N GLN A 248 -8.18 -12.99 -0.70
CA GLN A 248 -8.77 -13.70 0.44
C GLN A 248 -8.55 -15.23 0.35
N LYS A 249 -8.78 -15.81 -0.84
CA LYS A 249 -8.58 -17.25 -1.06
C LYS A 249 -7.18 -17.71 -0.67
N LEU A 250 -6.14 -16.93 -0.99
CA LEU A 250 -4.76 -17.26 -0.67
C LEU A 250 -4.50 -17.15 0.83
N VAL A 251 -5.03 -16.09 1.45
CA VAL A 251 -4.96 -15.89 2.92
C VAL A 251 -5.61 -17.06 3.67
N ASP A 252 -6.82 -17.45 3.26
CA ASP A 252 -7.58 -18.50 3.95
C ASP A 252 -6.94 -19.89 3.79
N SER A 253 -6.26 -20.13 2.66
CA SER A 253 -5.67 -21.44 2.34
C SER A 253 -4.22 -21.63 2.79
N ASN A 254 -3.48 -20.55 3.12
CA ASN A 254 -2.04 -20.64 3.38
C ASN A 254 -1.56 -19.64 4.45
N GLN A 255 -1.90 -19.91 5.70
CA GLN A 255 -1.50 -19.08 6.84
C GLN A 255 0.03 -19.02 7.03
N ALA A 256 0.75 -20.11 6.70
CA ALA A 256 2.20 -20.13 6.75
C ALA A 256 2.82 -19.14 5.75
N LEU A 257 2.27 -19.04 4.53
CA LEU A 257 2.69 -18.04 3.56
C LEU A 257 2.43 -16.61 4.07
N VAL A 258 1.27 -16.36 4.69
CA VAL A 258 0.95 -15.04 5.27
C VAL A 258 1.96 -14.66 6.35
N ALA A 259 2.30 -15.57 7.25
CA ALA A 259 3.32 -15.37 8.27
C ALA A 259 4.70 -15.07 7.65
N GLY A 260 5.07 -15.84 6.61
CA GLY A 260 6.31 -15.62 5.83
C GLY A 260 6.33 -14.24 5.16
N VAL A 261 5.22 -13.82 4.55
CA VAL A 261 5.07 -12.48 3.93
C VAL A 261 5.26 -11.37 4.96
N LEU A 262 4.63 -11.48 6.15
CA LEU A 262 4.77 -10.49 7.21
C LEU A 262 6.23 -10.40 7.71
N ASN A 263 6.90 -11.54 7.92
CA ASN A 263 8.31 -11.57 8.33
C ASN A 263 9.24 -10.97 7.25
N GLU A 264 8.97 -11.27 5.98
CA GLU A 264 9.73 -10.73 4.85
C GLU A 264 9.56 -9.21 4.72
N LEU A 265 8.32 -8.70 4.89
CA LEU A 265 8.05 -7.26 4.90
C LEU A 265 8.75 -6.54 6.06
N GLU A 266 8.73 -7.13 7.24
CA GLU A 266 9.39 -6.57 8.43
C GLU A 266 10.89 -6.43 8.20
N GLU A 267 11.55 -7.48 7.70
CA GLU A 267 12.97 -7.45 7.35
C GLU A 267 13.25 -6.46 6.21
N ALA A 268 12.43 -6.45 5.16
CA ALA A 268 12.58 -5.53 4.02
C ALA A 268 12.51 -4.06 4.48
N VAL A 269 11.52 -3.71 5.28
CA VAL A 269 11.39 -2.34 5.82
C VAL A 269 12.58 -1.98 6.71
N ALA A 270 13.04 -2.91 7.57
CA ALA A 270 14.20 -2.68 8.43
C ALA A 270 15.47 -2.42 7.61
N LYS A 271 15.72 -3.23 6.56
CA LYS A 271 16.87 -3.07 5.66
C LYS A 271 16.83 -1.76 4.88
N VAL A 272 15.66 -1.39 4.38
CA VAL A 272 15.49 -0.10 3.67
C VAL A 272 15.76 1.07 4.61
N ASN A 273 15.19 1.07 5.81
CA ASN A 273 15.41 2.13 6.80
C ASN A 273 16.89 2.23 7.26
N ALA A 274 17.60 1.09 7.29
CA ALA A 274 19.03 1.05 7.57
C ALA A 274 19.90 1.48 6.37
N LEU A 275 19.31 1.83 5.22
CA LEU A 275 20.00 2.13 3.97
C LEU A 275 20.96 1.00 3.53
N ASP A 276 20.57 -0.27 3.76
CA ASP A 276 21.32 -1.44 3.34
C ASP A 276 21.65 -1.36 1.84
N GLU A 277 22.89 -1.60 1.48
CA GLU A 277 23.39 -1.41 0.11
C GLU A 277 22.61 -2.24 -0.92
N LYS A 278 22.25 -3.48 -0.58
CA LYS A 278 21.50 -4.36 -1.49
C LYS A 278 20.05 -3.87 -1.65
N ALA A 279 19.43 -3.43 -0.56
CA ALA A 279 18.09 -2.87 -0.61
C ALA A 279 18.06 -1.57 -1.44
N VAL A 280 19.00 -0.65 -1.23
CA VAL A 280 19.14 0.59 -2.00
C VAL A 280 19.40 0.30 -3.48
N ALA A 281 20.30 -0.63 -3.80
CA ALA A 281 20.58 -1.04 -5.18
C ALA A 281 19.34 -1.63 -5.87
N ALA A 282 18.57 -2.46 -5.17
CA ALA A 282 17.32 -3.01 -5.68
C ALA A 282 16.26 -1.92 -5.97
N ILE A 283 16.13 -0.94 -5.09
CA ILE A 283 15.24 0.22 -5.30
C ILE A 283 15.68 1.01 -6.54
N THR A 284 16.97 1.34 -6.63
CA THR A 284 17.55 2.07 -7.79
C THR A 284 17.26 1.33 -9.10
N ALA A 285 17.47 0.03 -9.12
CA ALA A 285 17.24 -0.80 -10.31
C ALA A 285 15.76 -0.88 -10.72
N LYS A 286 14.84 -0.86 -9.75
CA LYS A 286 13.38 -0.96 -10.02
C LYS A 286 12.72 0.38 -10.31
N THR A 287 13.26 1.49 -9.81
CA THR A 287 12.65 2.83 -9.93
C THR A 287 13.39 3.74 -10.90
N GLU A 288 14.59 3.35 -11.34
CA GLU A 288 15.51 4.18 -12.14
C GLU A 288 15.90 5.51 -11.43
N VAL A 289 15.58 5.64 -10.14
CA VAL A 289 15.94 6.80 -9.33
C VAL A 289 17.40 6.65 -8.89
N PRO A 290 18.26 7.70 -9.07
CA PRO A 290 19.67 7.63 -8.67
C PRO A 290 19.84 7.29 -7.19
N GLU A 291 20.82 6.47 -6.87
CA GLU A 291 21.11 5.98 -5.51
C GLU A 291 21.20 7.09 -4.47
N ALA A 292 21.87 8.22 -4.81
CA ALA A 292 22.00 9.37 -3.93
C ALA A 292 20.62 9.99 -3.58
N VAL A 293 19.68 9.98 -4.53
CA VAL A 293 18.31 10.45 -4.32
C VAL A 293 17.55 9.44 -3.45
N VAL A 294 17.66 8.14 -3.72
CA VAL A 294 17.04 7.08 -2.92
C VAL A 294 17.46 7.22 -1.46
N LYS A 295 18.78 7.29 -1.18
CA LYS A 295 19.32 7.44 0.19
C LYS A 295 18.83 8.73 0.88
N ASN A 296 18.64 9.81 0.13
CA ASN A 296 18.14 11.07 0.65
C ASN A 296 16.63 11.04 0.95
N VAL A 297 15.84 10.30 0.17
CA VAL A 297 14.39 10.21 0.28
C VAL A 297 13.92 9.27 1.39
N ILE A 298 14.55 8.09 1.52
CA ILE A 298 14.11 7.03 2.44
C ILE A 298 13.84 7.54 3.87
N PRO A 299 14.71 8.33 4.53
CA PRO A 299 14.48 8.77 5.91
C PRO A 299 13.20 9.62 6.10
N ARG A 300 12.61 10.12 5.01
CA ARG A 300 11.41 10.97 5.02
C ARG A 300 10.15 10.27 4.53
N LEU A 301 10.23 8.96 4.24
CA LEU A 301 9.07 8.18 3.80
C LEU A 301 8.25 7.59 4.96
N GLN A 302 8.75 7.64 6.19
CA GLN A 302 8.14 7.02 7.38
C GLN A 302 7.70 5.58 7.09
N LEU A 303 8.66 4.74 6.69
CA LEU A 303 8.41 3.33 6.43
C LEU A 303 8.39 2.56 7.75
N GLU A 304 7.29 1.89 8.01
CA GLU A 304 7.11 1.00 9.17
C GLU A 304 6.16 -0.13 8.80
N MET A 305 6.56 -1.37 9.05
CA MET A 305 5.65 -2.51 8.87
C MET A 305 4.79 -2.68 10.12
N VAL A 306 3.49 -2.45 9.97
CA VAL A 306 2.50 -2.65 11.03
C VAL A 306 1.43 -3.62 10.51
N PRO A 307 1.22 -4.79 11.15
CA PRO A 307 0.16 -5.72 10.79
C PRO A 307 -1.21 -5.04 10.76
N ALA A 308 -2.05 -5.39 9.80
CA ALA A 308 -3.31 -4.70 9.52
C ALA A 308 -4.22 -4.58 10.75
N GLN A 309 -4.37 -5.66 11.54
CA GLN A 309 -5.18 -5.64 12.75
C GLN A 309 -4.65 -4.64 13.80
N LYS A 310 -3.33 -4.47 13.91
CA LYS A 310 -2.71 -3.48 14.80
C LYS A 310 -2.89 -2.05 14.28
N ALA A 311 -2.91 -1.88 12.96
CA ALA A 311 -3.11 -0.58 12.31
C ALA A 311 -4.58 -0.14 12.23
N LYS A 312 -5.54 -1.02 12.53
CA LYS A 312 -6.98 -0.82 12.31
C LYS A 312 -7.49 0.50 12.88
N THR A 313 -7.20 0.81 14.12
CA THR A 313 -7.68 2.04 14.78
C THR A 313 -7.20 3.30 14.06
N GLU A 314 -5.92 3.36 13.67
CA GLU A 314 -5.38 4.50 12.93
C GLU A 314 -5.96 4.59 11.51
N LEU A 315 -6.21 3.45 10.85
CA LEU A 315 -6.85 3.38 9.54
C LEU A 315 -8.30 3.89 9.59
N GLU A 316 -9.07 3.45 10.57
CA GLU A 316 -10.47 3.85 10.72
C GLU A 316 -10.61 5.34 11.08
N ASP A 317 -9.73 5.88 11.94
CA ASP A 317 -9.67 7.32 12.20
C ASP A 317 -9.34 8.11 10.93
N PHE A 318 -8.33 7.67 10.18
CA PHE A 318 -7.93 8.28 8.92
C PHE A 318 -9.08 8.26 7.89
N TYR A 319 -9.73 7.11 7.70
CA TYR A 319 -10.85 6.98 6.77
C TYR A 319 -12.04 7.85 7.20
N THR A 320 -12.37 7.88 8.49
CA THR A 320 -13.42 8.74 9.03
C THR A 320 -13.19 10.20 8.68
N ARG A 321 -11.95 10.69 8.81
CA ARG A 321 -11.60 12.08 8.47
C ARG A 321 -11.71 12.35 6.97
N LEU A 322 -11.22 11.45 6.12
CA LEU A 322 -11.31 11.63 4.68
C LEU A 322 -12.76 11.55 4.16
N THR A 323 -13.60 10.70 4.74
CA THR A 323 -15.01 10.57 4.34
C THR A 323 -15.84 11.81 4.65
N THR A 324 -15.39 12.70 5.52
CA THR A 324 -16.05 14.02 5.71
C THR A 324 -15.98 14.89 4.45
N LEU A 325 -14.95 14.71 3.62
CA LEU A 325 -14.76 15.46 2.37
C LEU A 325 -15.19 14.65 1.14
N SER A 326 -15.01 13.33 1.19
CA SER A 326 -15.33 12.42 0.09
C SER A 326 -15.90 11.10 0.64
N PRO A 327 -17.23 10.99 0.83
CA PRO A 327 -17.85 9.79 1.40
C PRO A 327 -17.50 8.49 0.65
N ASP A 328 -17.28 8.58 -0.66
CA ASP A 328 -17.02 7.43 -1.51
C ASP A 328 -15.54 7.00 -1.56
N ILE A 329 -14.64 7.74 -0.89
CA ILE A 329 -13.20 7.47 -0.97
C ILE A 329 -12.85 6.05 -0.52
N VAL A 330 -13.57 5.52 0.46
CA VAL A 330 -13.44 4.13 0.94
C VAL A 330 -14.60 3.23 0.49
N GLY A 331 -15.40 3.65 -0.52
CA GLY A 331 -16.53 2.87 -1.05
C GLY A 331 -17.82 3.03 -0.26
N GLY A 332 -18.06 4.19 0.35
CA GLY A 332 -19.34 4.61 0.95
C GLY A 332 -19.61 4.08 2.36
N LYS A 333 -18.73 3.26 2.93
CA LYS A 333 -18.83 2.72 4.31
C LYS A 333 -17.46 2.36 4.85
N MET A 334 -17.33 2.26 6.20
CA MET A 334 -16.13 1.69 6.80
C MET A 334 -15.96 0.23 6.38
N PRO A 335 -14.71 -0.24 6.13
CA PRO A 335 -14.45 -1.65 5.91
C PRO A 335 -14.86 -2.49 7.12
N ALA A 336 -15.43 -3.68 6.86
CA ALA A 336 -15.74 -4.64 7.91
C ALA A 336 -14.45 -5.22 8.54
N ASP A 337 -14.59 -5.80 9.72
CA ASP A 337 -13.46 -6.32 10.52
C ASP A 337 -12.60 -7.32 9.76
N ASP A 338 -13.20 -8.11 8.91
CA ASP A 338 -12.52 -9.12 8.09
C ASP A 338 -11.65 -8.54 6.96
N PHE A 339 -11.72 -7.22 6.69
CA PHE A 339 -10.75 -6.53 5.85
C PHE A 339 -9.35 -6.53 6.47
N TYR A 340 -9.27 -6.36 7.79
CA TYR A 340 -8.01 -6.23 8.52
C TYR A 340 -7.53 -7.61 8.97
N LEU A 341 -6.56 -8.16 8.26
CA LEU A 341 -6.06 -9.51 8.54
C LEU A 341 -5.44 -9.58 9.96
N ALA A 342 -5.89 -10.57 10.73
CA ALA A 342 -5.23 -10.92 11.98
C ALA A 342 -3.83 -11.49 11.70
N ASP A 343 -2.83 -11.06 12.49
CA ASP A 343 -1.45 -11.55 12.37
C ASP A 343 -1.39 -13.04 12.80
N PRO A 344 -1.06 -13.96 11.89
CA PRO A 344 -1.01 -15.38 12.21
C PRO A 344 0.29 -15.82 12.91
N ARG A 345 1.22 -14.91 13.20
CA ARG A 345 2.53 -15.20 13.79
C ARG A 345 2.46 -15.34 15.29
#